data_9864c21775d3cdc7320484abf1b90c51
#
_entry.id   9864c21775d3cdc7320484abf1b90c51
#
_cell.length_a   1.000
_cell.length_b   1.000
_cell.length_c   1.000
_cell.angle_alpha   90.00
_cell.angle_beta   90.00
_cell.angle_gamma   90.00
#
_symmetry.space_group_name_H-M   'P 1'
#
loop_
_entity.id
_entity.type
_entity.pdbx_description
1 polymer ?
#
loop_
_entity_poly.entity_id
_entity_poly.type
_entity_poly.pdbx_seq_one_letter_code
_entity_poly.pdbx_strand_id
1 'polypeptide(L)'
;MVAVLLSVASLVVSHYLVRDLKREEQVKMETWAEAMRSLGEADSDADLSLVLKVLNSNNTIPVRVVGSDGRVQLERNMESRDEQPPHSIRIALSEDEWLEVYYADSLLLRRLALWPYVQLGIVSIFVIVAVYALLSSKKSEQNKVWVGLSKETAHQLGTPISSLMAWVEVLKETYPGDTLIPEMGRDVERLQLIAERFSKIGSLPELKSADVCEVIGHVVDYIRCRASNRVVITADLPEGRVEVPLCAPLFEWVVENLCKNAIDAMDSKGSIAITVRKEAYMCSIEVSDTGKGIPASRWNAIFLPGYTTKSRGWGLGLSLAKRIVEEYHRGRIYVKSSDPASGTVFRIELNS
;
A
#
# COMPACT_ATOMS: atom_id res chain seq x y z
N MET A 1 -9.22 11.09 16.82
CA MET A 1 -10.00 12.31 17.08
C MET A 1 -9.28 13.28 18.00
N VAL A 2 -8.87 12.88 19.21
CA VAL A 2 -8.17 13.77 20.19
C VAL A 2 -6.89 14.40 19.61
N ALA A 3 -6.04 13.63 18.95
CA ALA A 3 -4.79 14.15 18.33
C ALA A 3 -5.06 15.22 17.27
N VAL A 4 -6.11 15.06 16.47
CA VAL A 4 -6.49 16.06 15.45
C VAL A 4 -6.99 17.34 16.10
N LEU A 5 -7.81 17.25 17.16
CA LEU A 5 -8.29 18.41 17.90
C LEU A 5 -7.14 19.17 18.57
N LEU A 6 -6.19 18.46 19.18
CA LEU A 6 -5.00 19.06 19.76
C LEU A 6 -4.13 19.77 18.70
N SER A 7 -3.98 19.16 17.52
CA SER A 7 -3.22 19.76 16.41
C SER A 7 -3.89 21.03 15.89
N VAL A 8 -5.21 21.03 15.74
CA VAL A 8 -5.96 22.22 15.32
C VAL A 8 -5.85 23.32 16.37
N ALA A 9 -6.02 22.99 17.65
CA ALA A 9 -5.86 23.97 18.74
C ALA A 9 -4.44 24.58 18.75
N SER A 10 -3.42 23.76 18.60
CA SER A 10 -2.01 24.21 18.53
C SER A 10 -1.76 25.11 17.33
N LEU A 11 -2.31 24.80 16.15
CA LEU A 11 -2.21 25.66 14.95
C LEU A 11 -2.86 27.02 15.18
N VAL A 12 -4.03 27.05 15.81
CA VAL A 12 -4.73 28.30 16.14
C VAL A 12 -3.91 29.15 17.10
N VAL A 13 -3.39 28.54 18.18
CA VAL A 13 -2.53 29.23 19.15
C VAL A 13 -1.26 29.79 18.47
N SER A 14 -0.59 28.97 17.65
CA SER A 14 0.61 29.39 16.90
C SER A 14 0.31 30.59 15.99
N HIS A 15 -0.84 30.57 15.29
CA HIS A 15 -1.23 31.69 14.43
C HIS A 15 -1.42 33.00 15.22
N TYR A 16 -2.09 32.93 16.38
CA TYR A 16 -2.24 34.10 17.24
C TYR A 16 -0.90 34.63 17.76
N LEU A 17 -0.02 33.74 18.23
CA LEU A 17 1.31 34.13 18.73
C LEU A 17 2.15 34.80 17.66
N VAL A 18 2.20 34.27 16.43
CA VAL A 18 2.93 34.89 15.31
C VAL A 18 2.39 36.28 14.99
N ARG A 19 1.05 36.43 14.98
CA ARG A 19 0.41 37.72 14.71
C ARG A 19 0.71 38.76 15.80
N ASP A 20 0.64 38.35 17.05
CA ASP A 20 0.87 39.25 18.17
C ASP A 20 2.35 39.67 18.24
N LEU A 21 3.28 38.74 17.99
CA LEU A 21 4.71 39.04 17.93
C LEU A 21 5.05 39.97 16.74
N LYS A 22 4.41 39.78 15.59
CA LYS A 22 4.58 40.67 14.44
C LYS A 22 4.15 42.09 14.74
N ARG A 23 3.04 42.25 15.46
CA ARG A 23 2.55 43.58 15.91
C ARG A 23 3.52 44.23 16.92
N GLU A 24 4.07 43.46 17.84
CA GLU A 24 5.05 43.94 18.81
C GLU A 24 6.34 44.40 18.13
N GLU A 25 6.85 43.66 17.15
CA GLU A 25 8.02 44.05 16.35
C GLU A 25 7.77 45.33 15.55
N GLN A 26 6.58 45.48 14.98
CA GLN A 26 6.19 46.71 14.27
C GLN A 26 6.21 47.92 15.21
N VAL A 27 5.62 47.87 16.40
CA VAL A 27 5.60 48.91 17.38
C VAL A 27 7.02 49.26 17.84
N LYS A 28 7.89 48.25 18.03
CA LYS A 28 9.32 48.48 18.34
C LYS A 28 10.02 49.24 17.23
N MET A 29 9.74 48.92 15.96
CA MET A 29 10.34 49.60 14.82
C MET A 29 9.82 51.03 14.64
N GLU A 30 8.54 51.27 14.88
CA GLU A 30 7.97 52.63 14.90
C GLU A 30 8.64 53.50 16.00
N THR A 31 8.81 52.94 17.21
CA THR A 31 9.52 53.61 18.31
C THR A 31 10.98 53.86 17.98
N TRP A 32 11.64 52.91 17.34
CA TRP A 32 13.03 53.04 16.90
C TRP A 32 13.17 54.10 15.81
N ALA A 33 12.25 54.18 14.84
CA ALA A 33 12.20 55.20 13.80
C ALA A 33 12.01 56.61 14.38
N GLU A 34 11.13 56.74 15.40
CA GLU A 34 10.94 58.02 16.09
C GLU A 34 12.19 58.47 16.87
N ALA A 35 12.91 57.50 17.48
CA ALA A 35 14.22 57.80 18.10
C ALA A 35 15.28 58.26 17.08
N MET A 36 15.27 57.68 15.85
CA MET A 36 16.12 58.13 14.73
C MET A 36 15.75 59.54 14.28
N ARG A 37 14.47 59.90 14.22
CA ARG A 37 14.01 61.26 13.93
C ARG A 37 14.57 62.25 14.98
N SER A 38 14.34 61.92 16.26
CA SER A 38 14.83 62.78 17.37
C SER A 38 16.35 62.97 17.36
N LEU A 39 17.13 61.96 16.90
CA LEU A 39 18.55 62.05 16.71
C LEU A 39 18.96 63.03 15.58
N GLY A 40 18.19 62.99 14.46
CA GLY A 40 18.43 63.85 13.31
C GLY A 40 18.07 65.34 13.54
N GLU A 41 17.08 65.59 14.39
CA GLU A 41 16.60 66.95 14.75
C GLU A 41 17.30 67.54 15.95
N ALA A 42 18.27 66.86 16.62
CA ALA A 42 18.85 67.23 17.87
C ALA A 42 19.87 68.32 17.71
N ASP A 43 19.76 69.38 18.54
CA ASP A 43 20.78 70.40 18.70
C ASP A 43 22.02 69.89 19.45
N SER A 44 23.17 70.59 19.31
CA SER A 44 24.46 70.19 19.85
C SER A 44 24.50 70.04 21.41
N ASP A 45 23.53 70.60 22.13
CA ASP A 45 23.47 70.58 23.61
C ASP A 45 22.34 69.60 24.12
N ALA A 46 21.67 68.82 23.25
CA ALA A 46 20.62 67.92 23.64
C ALA A 46 21.11 66.66 24.38
N ASP A 47 20.46 66.27 25.49
CA ASP A 47 20.73 64.98 26.13
C ASP A 47 20.14 63.83 25.32
N LEU A 48 20.98 63.15 24.56
CA LEU A 48 20.59 62.03 23.67
C LEU A 48 20.74 60.67 24.33
N SER A 49 21.00 60.61 25.63
CA SER A 49 21.24 59.33 26.33
C SER A 49 20.13 58.34 26.23
N LEU A 50 18.87 58.77 26.28
CA LEU A 50 17.68 57.93 26.12
C LEU A 50 17.52 57.49 24.65
N VAL A 51 17.69 58.38 23.70
CA VAL A 51 17.59 58.11 22.25
C VAL A 51 18.60 57.04 21.85
N LEU A 52 19.86 57.21 22.24
CA LEU A 52 20.92 56.23 21.96
C LEU A 52 20.65 54.89 22.63
N LYS A 53 20.02 54.86 23.82
CA LYS A 53 19.63 53.62 24.49
C LYS A 53 18.53 52.87 23.69
N VAL A 54 17.51 53.59 23.18
CA VAL A 54 16.48 53.01 22.33
C VAL A 54 17.07 52.45 21.04
N LEU A 55 17.91 53.23 20.34
CA LEU A 55 18.55 52.78 19.11
C LEU A 55 19.45 51.56 19.33
N ASN A 56 20.18 51.51 20.45
CA ASN A 56 21.02 50.37 20.79
C ASN A 56 20.25 49.13 21.30
N SER A 57 19.00 49.29 21.69
CA SER A 57 18.18 48.16 22.17
C SER A 57 17.74 47.17 21.07
N ASN A 58 17.82 47.57 19.81
CA ASN A 58 17.48 46.68 18.69
C ASN A 58 18.61 45.68 18.42
N ASN A 59 18.50 44.49 18.98
CA ASN A 59 19.48 43.41 18.82
C ASN A 59 18.94 42.23 17.95
N THR A 60 17.70 42.29 17.48
CA THR A 60 17.03 41.14 16.84
C THR A 60 16.42 41.44 15.48
N ILE A 61 15.94 42.69 15.27
CA ILE A 61 15.25 43.06 14.02
C ILE A 61 16.29 43.57 13.02
N PRO A 62 16.39 43.02 11.80
CA PRO A 62 17.26 43.56 10.76
C PRO A 62 16.76 44.92 10.30
N VAL A 63 17.68 45.91 10.27
CA VAL A 63 17.37 47.29 9.90
C VAL A 63 18.43 47.82 8.97
N ARG A 64 18.01 48.61 7.95
CA ARG A 64 18.84 49.38 7.04
C ARG A 64 18.24 50.79 6.92
N VAL A 65 19.01 51.79 7.18
CA VAL A 65 18.64 53.22 7.05
C VAL A 65 19.29 53.80 5.82
N VAL A 66 18.49 54.38 4.93
CA VAL A 66 18.93 54.99 3.68
C VAL A 66 18.55 56.48 3.72
N GLY A 67 19.50 57.35 3.39
CA GLY A 67 19.25 58.78 3.28
C GLY A 67 18.59 59.19 1.97
N SER A 68 18.17 60.47 1.90
CA SER A 68 17.63 61.09 0.68
C SER A 68 18.60 61.08 -0.51
N ASP A 69 19.91 60.95 -0.23
CA ASP A 69 20.97 60.78 -1.22
C ASP A 69 21.12 59.33 -1.74
N GLY A 70 20.29 58.40 -1.29
CA GLY A 70 20.34 56.98 -1.66
C GLY A 70 21.47 56.20 -0.99
N ARG A 71 22.25 56.80 -0.08
CA ARG A 71 23.36 56.15 0.64
C ARG A 71 22.84 55.44 1.89
N VAL A 72 23.40 54.27 2.15
CA VAL A 72 23.15 53.55 3.39
C VAL A 72 23.89 54.21 4.53
N GLN A 73 23.17 54.76 5.49
CA GLN A 73 23.70 55.41 6.67
C GLN A 73 23.95 54.46 7.84
N LEU A 74 23.07 53.46 8.02
CA LEU A 74 23.18 52.49 9.09
C LEU A 74 22.66 51.13 8.64
N GLU A 75 23.39 50.08 9.02
CA GLU A 75 22.93 48.71 8.90
C GLU A 75 23.09 47.98 10.23
N ARG A 76 22.08 47.22 10.64
CA ARG A 76 22.13 46.45 11.87
C ARG A 76 21.37 45.13 11.74
N ASN A 77 21.92 44.04 12.28
CA ASN A 77 21.35 42.70 12.30
C ASN A 77 21.02 42.12 10.90
N MET A 78 21.64 42.63 9.83
CA MET A 78 21.45 42.15 8.46
C MET A 78 22.24 40.85 8.24
N GLU A 79 21.60 39.83 7.65
CA GLU A 79 22.25 38.56 7.25
C GLU A 79 22.95 38.68 5.89
N SER A 80 22.39 39.48 4.98
CA SER A 80 22.97 39.74 3.65
C SER A 80 22.90 41.24 3.32
N ARG A 81 23.97 41.78 2.69
CA ARG A 81 23.99 43.17 2.24
C ARG A 81 23.17 43.44 0.99
N ASP A 82 22.91 42.43 0.21
CA ASP A 82 22.26 42.58 -1.10
C ASP A 82 20.71 42.51 -1.03
N GLU A 83 20.16 42.13 0.12
CA GLU A 83 18.72 41.97 0.29
C GLU A 83 18.09 43.22 0.91
N GLN A 84 17.14 43.87 0.18
CA GLN A 84 16.39 45.00 0.72
C GLN A 84 15.27 44.49 1.60
N PRO A 85 15.15 44.90 2.87
CA PRO A 85 14.09 44.45 3.76
C PRO A 85 12.70 44.85 3.23
N PRO A 86 11.67 44.01 3.47
CA PRO A 86 10.35 44.16 2.83
C PRO A 86 9.46 45.27 3.41
N HIS A 87 9.80 45.78 4.58
CA HIS A 87 9.05 46.86 5.26
C HIS A 87 9.83 48.13 5.29
N SER A 88 9.17 49.28 5.13
CA SER A 88 9.85 50.59 5.26
C SER A 88 9.03 51.58 6.09
N ILE A 89 9.70 52.48 6.80
CA ILE A 89 9.13 53.61 7.51
C ILE A 89 9.92 54.85 7.05
N ARG A 90 9.20 55.83 6.48
CA ARG A 90 9.81 57.09 6.03
C ARG A 90 9.74 58.13 7.14
N ILE A 91 10.88 58.76 7.42
CA ILE A 91 11.09 59.81 8.43
C ILE A 91 11.50 61.08 7.70
N ALA A 92 10.71 62.13 7.78
CA ALA A 92 11.09 63.45 7.29
C ALA A 92 11.92 64.19 8.36
N LEU A 93 13.09 64.71 7.99
CA LEU A 93 13.97 65.50 8.87
C LEU A 93 13.80 66.97 8.57
N SER A 94 13.65 67.38 7.27
CA SER A 94 13.38 68.75 6.83
C SER A 94 12.55 68.70 5.52
N GLU A 95 12.32 69.91 4.90
CA GLU A 95 11.56 69.96 3.61
C GLU A 95 12.21 69.16 2.50
N ASP A 96 13.54 69.01 2.46
CA ASP A 96 14.34 68.35 1.43
C ASP A 96 15.08 67.11 1.90
N GLU A 97 15.15 66.83 3.21
CA GLU A 97 15.87 65.70 3.78
C GLU A 97 14.95 64.71 4.46
N TRP A 98 15.10 63.41 4.11
CA TRP A 98 14.35 62.30 4.68
C TRP A 98 15.24 61.06 4.87
N LEU A 99 14.87 60.22 5.82
CA LEU A 99 15.43 58.90 6.03
C LEU A 99 14.39 57.85 5.74
N GLU A 100 14.78 56.76 5.13
CA GLU A 100 13.93 55.57 4.95
C GLU A 100 14.52 54.39 5.72
N VAL A 101 13.78 53.95 6.69
CA VAL A 101 14.17 52.85 7.59
C VAL A 101 13.53 51.59 7.04
N TYR A 102 14.31 50.75 6.38
CA TYR A 102 13.94 49.44 5.93
C TYR A 102 14.14 48.42 7.05
N TYR A 103 13.15 47.53 7.29
CA TYR A 103 13.28 46.48 8.29
C TYR A 103 12.62 45.17 7.81
N ALA A 104 13.10 44.05 8.37
CA ALA A 104 12.55 42.72 8.12
C ALA A 104 12.12 42.04 9.42
N ASP A 105 11.29 41.03 9.30
CA ASP A 105 10.90 40.18 10.43
C ASP A 105 12.14 39.56 11.09
N SER A 106 12.16 39.51 12.42
CA SER A 106 13.29 38.92 13.16
C SER A 106 13.44 37.44 12.85
N LEU A 107 14.63 36.90 13.11
CA LEU A 107 14.88 35.45 12.94
C LEU A 107 13.90 34.58 13.76
N LEU A 108 13.53 35.06 14.97
CA LEU A 108 12.56 34.39 15.83
C LEU A 108 11.19 34.33 15.17
N LEU A 109 10.73 35.47 14.65
CA LEU A 109 9.41 35.55 13.98
C LEU A 109 9.37 34.66 12.74
N ARG A 110 10.44 34.68 11.92
CA ARG A 110 10.55 33.80 10.74
C ARG A 110 10.50 32.30 11.11
N ARG A 111 11.22 31.89 12.17
CA ARG A 111 11.19 30.49 12.67
C ARG A 111 9.80 30.09 13.20
N LEU A 112 9.17 30.98 13.97
CA LEU A 112 7.83 30.74 14.48
C LEU A 112 6.78 30.65 13.37
N ALA A 113 6.91 31.43 12.31
CA ALA A 113 6.03 31.36 11.14
C ALA A 113 6.13 30.01 10.38
N LEU A 114 7.27 29.33 10.45
CA LEU A 114 7.45 27.98 9.86
C LEU A 114 6.92 26.86 10.74
N TRP A 115 6.74 27.09 12.05
CA TRP A 115 6.35 26.07 13.02
C TRP A 115 5.02 25.33 12.67
N PRO A 116 3.95 26.00 12.20
CA PRO A 116 2.72 25.36 11.77
C PRO A 116 2.94 24.32 10.68
N TYR A 117 3.81 24.58 9.72
CA TYR A 117 4.10 23.66 8.61
C TYR A 117 4.88 22.43 9.10
N VAL A 118 5.84 22.62 10.01
CA VAL A 118 6.57 21.50 10.64
C VAL A 118 5.61 20.61 11.43
N GLN A 119 4.73 21.21 12.22
CA GLN A 119 3.71 20.48 12.99
C GLN A 119 2.76 19.71 12.08
N LEU A 120 2.29 20.31 10.97
CA LEU A 120 1.44 19.64 9.99
C LEU A 120 2.14 18.43 9.37
N GLY A 121 3.43 18.55 9.06
CA GLY A 121 4.27 17.47 8.56
C GLY A 121 4.35 16.30 9.55
N ILE A 122 4.62 16.58 10.82
CA ILE A 122 4.70 15.55 11.87
C ILE A 122 3.35 14.81 12.02
N VAL A 123 2.25 15.56 12.08
CA VAL A 123 0.90 14.96 12.20
C VAL A 123 0.55 14.11 10.98
N SER A 124 0.89 14.57 9.78
CA SER A 124 0.67 13.82 8.55
C SER A 124 1.42 12.49 8.54
N ILE A 125 2.70 12.49 8.93
CA ILE A 125 3.52 11.28 9.06
C ILE A 125 2.88 10.33 10.09
N PHE A 126 2.45 10.85 11.25
CA PHE A 126 1.82 10.04 12.29
C PHE A 126 0.53 9.37 11.78
N VAL A 127 -0.32 10.11 11.05
CA VAL A 127 -1.55 9.56 10.46
C VAL A 127 -1.24 8.47 9.44
N ILE A 128 -0.26 8.68 8.57
CA ILE A 128 0.17 7.67 7.57
C ILE A 128 0.62 6.39 8.27
N VAL A 129 1.48 6.50 9.30
CA VAL A 129 1.98 5.36 10.07
C VAL A 129 0.84 4.65 10.79
N ALA A 130 -0.08 5.38 11.40
CA ALA A 130 -1.24 4.80 12.09
C ALA A 130 -2.17 4.05 11.13
N VAL A 131 -2.47 4.62 9.96
CA VAL A 131 -3.28 3.96 8.92
C VAL A 131 -2.58 2.70 8.42
N TYR A 132 -1.29 2.77 8.12
CA TYR A 132 -0.50 1.60 7.71
C TYR A 132 -0.52 0.49 8.76
N ALA A 133 -0.31 0.83 10.04
CA ALA A 133 -0.35 -0.13 11.16
C ALA A 133 -1.73 -0.79 11.29
N LEU A 134 -2.82 -0.02 11.16
CA LEU A 134 -4.19 -0.55 11.21
C LEU A 134 -4.49 -1.50 10.04
N LEU A 135 -4.08 -1.14 8.82
CA LEU A 135 -4.28 -1.99 7.64
C LEU A 135 -3.45 -3.28 7.73
N SER A 136 -2.20 -3.19 8.21
CA SER A 136 -1.33 -4.33 8.44
C SER A 136 -1.87 -5.26 9.53
N SER A 137 -2.37 -4.70 10.62
CA SER A 137 -3.00 -5.46 11.72
C SER A 137 -4.23 -6.23 11.24
N LYS A 138 -5.13 -5.60 10.47
CA LYS A 138 -6.31 -6.27 9.89
C LYS A 138 -5.93 -7.42 8.98
N LYS A 139 -4.92 -7.24 8.12
CA LYS A 139 -4.42 -8.30 7.24
C LYS A 139 -3.84 -9.47 8.04
N SER A 140 -3.08 -9.18 9.10
CA SER A 140 -2.52 -10.20 9.99
C SER A 140 -3.60 -10.99 10.73
N GLU A 141 -4.64 -10.31 11.22
CA GLU A 141 -5.76 -10.96 11.93
C GLU A 141 -6.56 -11.88 11.00
N GLN A 142 -6.88 -11.42 9.80
CA GLN A 142 -7.53 -12.26 8.79
C GLN A 142 -6.70 -13.49 8.45
N ASN A 143 -5.38 -13.35 8.31
CA ASN A 143 -4.49 -14.47 8.05
C ASN A 143 -4.48 -15.48 9.21
N LYS A 144 -4.45 -15.02 10.47
CA LYS A 144 -4.50 -15.92 11.64
C LYS A 144 -5.79 -16.73 11.70
N VAL A 145 -6.93 -16.11 11.40
CA VAL A 145 -8.23 -16.81 11.37
C VAL A 145 -8.23 -17.88 10.28
N TRP A 146 -7.74 -17.56 9.08
CA TRP A 146 -7.66 -18.53 7.98
C TRP A 146 -6.73 -19.72 8.31
N VAL A 147 -5.55 -19.42 8.84
CA VAL A 147 -4.56 -20.46 9.26
C VAL A 147 -5.17 -21.36 10.34
N GLY A 148 -5.77 -20.75 11.37
CA GLY A 148 -6.38 -21.49 12.47
C GLY A 148 -7.53 -22.37 11.99
N LEU A 149 -8.46 -21.82 11.19
CA LEU A 149 -9.60 -22.56 10.64
C LEU A 149 -9.15 -23.70 9.73
N SER A 150 -8.18 -23.45 8.83
CA SER A 150 -7.67 -24.47 7.92
C SER A 150 -7.01 -25.63 8.64
N LYS A 151 -6.16 -25.33 9.64
CA LYS A 151 -5.49 -26.34 10.44
C LYS A 151 -6.49 -27.18 11.26
N GLU A 152 -7.43 -26.52 11.92
CA GLU A 152 -8.48 -27.20 12.69
C GLU A 152 -9.36 -28.07 11.82
N THR A 153 -9.82 -27.52 10.66
CA THR A 153 -10.65 -28.29 9.71
C THR A 153 -9.89 -29.50 9.18
N ALA A 154 -8.61 -29.36 8.83
CA ALA A 154 -7.80 -30.50 8.37
C ALA A 154 -7.67 -31.59 9.45
N HIS A 155 -7.47 -31.20 10.70
CA HIS A 155 -7.36 -32.12 11.82
C HIS A 155 -8.70 -32.85 12.11
N GLN A 156 -9.79 -32.11 12.14
CA GLN A 156 -11.14 -32.62 12.37
C GLN A 156 -11.60 -33.55 11.23
N LEU A 157 -11.18 -33.30 9.99
CA LEU A 157 -11.49 -34.18 8.84
C LEU A 157 -10.56 -35.39 8.76
N GLY A 158 -9.31 -35.26 9.18
CA GLY A 158 -8.31 -36.33 9.07
C GLY A 158 -8.70 -37.60 9.83
N THR A 159 -9.24 -37.45 11.05
CA THR A 159 -9.64 -38.58 11.89
C THR A 159 -10.76 -39.45 11.26
N PRO A 160 -11.93 -38.88 10.83
CA PRO A 160 -12.96 -39.67 10.19
C PRO A 160 -12.52 -40.23 8.83
N ILE A 161 -11.69 -39.52 8.06
CA ILE A 161 -11.18 -40.01 6.77
C ILE A 161 -10.30 -41.24 6.98
N SER A 162 -9.40 -41.22 7.98
CA SER A 162 -8.57 -42.39 8.30
C SER A 162 -9.43 -43.63 8.69
N SER A 163 -10.52 -43.41 9.43
CA SER A 163 -11.47 -44.49 9.75
C SER A 163 -12.20 -45.03 8.50
N LEU A 164 -12.60 -44.12 7.59
CA LEU A 164 -13.22 -44.54 6.33
C LEU A 164 -12.26 -45.32 5.44
N MET A 165 -10.99 -44.94 5.37
CA MET A 165 -9.95 -45.69 4.66
C MET A 165 -9.78 -47.09 5.22
N ALA A 166 -9.70 -47.23 6.54
CA ALA A 166 -9.60 -48.55 7.19
C ALA A 166 -10.83 -49.42 6.85
N TRP A 167 -12.04 -48.85 6.88
CA TRP A 167 -13.25 -49.60 6.52
C TRP A 167 -13.28 -50.02 5.05
N VAL A 168 -12.82 -49.16 4.13
CA VAL A 168 -12.73 -49.53 2.70
C VAL A 168 -11.76 -50.69 2.51
N GLU A 169 -10.63 -50.76 3.22
CA GLU A 169 -9.69 -51.88 3.13
C GLU A 169 -10.32 -53.17 3.68
N VAL A 170 -11.03 -53.14 4.80
CA VAL A 170 -11.76 -54.27 5.33
C VAL A 170 -12.84 -54.76 4.36
N LEU A 171 -13.57 -53.86 3.74
CA LEU A 171 -14.58 -54.19 2.74
C LEU A 171 -13.98 -54.80 1.47
N LYS A 172 -12.83 -54.34 0.99
CA LYS A 172 -12.10 -54.94 -0.15
C LYS A 172 -11.72 -56.39 0.12
N GLU A 173 -11.26 -56.69 1.36
CA GLU A 173 -10.92 -58.03 1.77
C GLU A 173 -12.15 -58.92 1.93
N THR A 174 -13.25 -58.38 2.49
CA THR A 174 -14.46 -59.12 2.77
C THR A 174 -15.31 -59.42 1.50
N TYR A 175 -15.31 -58.51 0.54
CA TYR A 175 -16.10 -58.57 -0.69
C TYR A 175 -15.25 -58.29 -1.94
N PRO A 176 -14.29 -59.14 -2.30
CA PRO A 176 -13.30 -58.88 -3.35
C PRO A 176 -13.87 -58.76 -4.77
N GLY A 177 -15.15 -59.12 -4.99
CA GLY A 177 -15.83 -59.00 -6.29
C GLY A 177 -16.75 -57.77 -6.44
N ASP A 178 -16.89 -56.95 -5.41
CA ASP A 178 -17.76 -55.77 -5.46
C ASP A 178 -17.14 -54.62 -6.22
N THR A 179 -17.85 -54.08 -7.21
CA THR A 179 -17.37 -52.97 -8.05
C THR A 179 -17.51 -51.59 -7.42
N LEU A 180 -18.36 -51.44 -6.37
CA LEU A 180 -18.59 -50.18 -5.67
C LEU A 180 -17.47 -49.84 -4.66
N ILE A 181 -16.86 -50.88 -4.07
CA ILE A 181 -15.84 -50.68 -3.03
C ILE A 181 -14.60 -49.94 -3.56
N PRO A 182 -14.08 -50.24 -4.77
CA PRO A 182 -13.01 -49.46 -5.37
C PRO A 182 -13.44 -48.00 -5.66
N GLU A 183 -14.72 -47.73 -5.94
CA GLU A 183 -15.21 -46.35 -6.11
C GLU A 183 -15.27 -45.59 -4.80
N MET A 184 -15.77 -46.25 -3.72
CA MET A 184 -15.71 -45.68 -2.37
C MET A 184 -14.28 -45.35 -1.95
N GLY A 185 -13.32 -46.26 -2.23
CA GLY A 185 -11.92 -46.02 -1.97
C GLY A 185 -11.39 -44.74 -2.63
N ARG A 186 -11.70 -44.56 -3.91
CA ARG A 186 -11.33 -43.35 -4.67
C ARG A 186 -11.93 -42.06 -4.08
N ASP A 187 -13.18 -42.13 -3.59
CA ASP A 187 -13.81 -40.97 -2.97
C ASP A 187 -13.18 -40.63 -1.61
N VAL A 188 -12.82 -41.64 -0.81
CA VAL A 188 -12.13 -41.46 0.48
C VAL A 188 -10.71 -40.88 0.27
N GLU A 189 -9.96 -41.40 -0.71
CA GLU A 189 -8.65 -40.85 -1.10
C GLU A 189 -8.78 -39.36 -1.52
N ARG A 190 -9.83 -39.02 -2.21
CA ARG A 190 -10.12 -37.61 -2.59
C ARG A 190 -10.39 -36.74 -1.38
N LEU A 191 -11.15 -37.22 -0.39
CA LEU A 191 -11.37 -36.50 0.87
C LEU A 191 -10.05 -36.31 1.62
N GLN A 192 -9.18 -37.33 1.65
CA GLN A 192 -7.86 -37.23 2.25
C GLN A 192 -7.00 -36.14 1.58
N LEU A 193 -6.96 -36.12 0.25
CA LEU A 193 -6.22 -35.08 -0.49
C LEU A 193 -6.76 -33.66 -0.17
N ILE A 194 -8.06 -33.52 -0.01
CA ILE A 194 -8.66 -32.22 0.38
C ILE A 194 -8.20 -31.85 1.80
N ALA A 195 -8.26 -32.77 2.76
CA ALA A 195 -7.81 -32.50 4.13
C ALA A 195 -6.30 -32.15 4.19
N GLU A 196 -5.46 -32.84 3.44
CA GLU A 196 -4.03 -32.54 3.33
C GLU A 196 -3.77 -31.14 2.75
N ARG A 197 -4.53 -30.75 1.71
CA ARG A 197 -4.45 -29.41 1.12
C ARG A 197 -4.82 -28.31 2.15
N PHE A 198 -5.87 -28.54 2.95
CA PHE A 198 -6.24 -27.63 4.04
C PHE A 198 -5.17 -27.56 5.12
N SER A 199 -4.54 -28.68 5.47
CA SER A 199 -3.42 -28.73 6.43
C SER A 199 -2.23 -27.89 5.96
N LYS A 200 -1.90 -27.95 4.66
CA LYS A 200 -0.80 -27.17 4.08
C LYS A 200 -1.09 -25.65 4.01
N ILE A 201 -2.36 -25.25 3.94
CA ILE A 201 -2.74 -23.83 4.04
C ILE A 201 -2.53 -23.28 5.44
N GLY A 202 -2.70 -24.13 6.47
CA GLY A 202 -2.51 -23.77 7.87
C GLY A 202 -1.04 -23.68 8.31
N SER A 203 -0.08 -24.05 7.45
CA SER A 203 1.37 -23.96 7.71
C SER A 203 2.05 -23.24 6.53
N LEU A 204 3.23 -22.66 6.77
CA LEU A 204 4.05 -22.17 5.65
C LEU A 204 4.54 -23.39 4.86
N PRO A 205 4.12 -23.56 3.61
CA PRO A 205 4.55 -24.71 2.82
C PRO A 205 6.04 -24.60 2.44
N GLU A 206 6.77 -25.70 2.53
CA GLU A 206 8.12 -25.77 2.00
C GLU A 206 8.08 -25.72 0.47
N LEU A 207 8.79 -24.77 -0.12
CA LEU A 207 8.97 -24.69 -1.57
C LEU A 207 10.18 -25.53 -1.96
N LYS A 208 10.00 -26.42 -2.95
CA LYS A 208 11.05 -27.22 -3.55
C LYS A 208 11.15 -26.90 -5.03
N SER A 209 12.36 -26.98 -5.59
CA SER A 209 12.50 -26.87 -7.04
C SER A 209 11.71 -28.00 -7.68
N ALA A 210 10.75 -27.65 -8.53
CA ALA A 210 9.89 -28.60 -9.23
C ALA A 210 9.65 -28.13 -10.67
N ASP A 211 9.46 -29.10 -11.57
CA ASP A 211 9.14 -28.81 -12.96
C ASP A 211 7.66 -28.45 -13.11
N VAL A 212 7.39 -27.19 -13.44
CA VAL A 212 6.03 -26.68 -13.67
C VAL A 212 5.29 -27.47 -14.76
N CYS A 213 6.02 -27.89 -15.80
CA CYS A 213 5.42 -28.63 -16.92
C CYS A 213 4.90 -30.01 -16.47
N GLU A 214 5.65 -30.71 -15.61
CA GLU A 214 5.22 -31.98 -15.01
C GLU A 214 3.97 -31.79 -14.13
N VAL A 215 4.00 -30.79 -13.24
CA VAL A 215 2.88 -30.45 -12.35
C VAL A 215 1.60 -30.12 -13.14
N ILE A 216 1.73 -29.34 -14.21
CA ILE A 216 0.58 -28.98 -15.07
C ILE A 216 0.11 -30.19 -15.86
N GLY A 217 1.03 -31.03 -16.34
CA GLY A 217 0.69 -32.29 -17.03
C GLY A 217 -0.21 -33.18 -16.17
N HIS A 218 0.15 -33.40 -14.91
CA HIS A 218 -0.67 -34.18 -13.97
C HIS A 218 -2.08 -33.60 -13.80
N VAL A 219 -2.20 -32.29 -13.69
CA VAL A 219 -3.53 -31.62 -13.54
C VAL A 219 -4.34 -31.77 -14.83
N VAL A 220 -3.72 -31.58 -15.98
CA VAL A 220 -4.39 -31.72 -17.29
C VAL A 220 -4.97 -33.12 -17.47
N ASP A 221 -4.18 -34.15 -17.18
CA ASP A 221 -4.62 -35.54 -17.28
C ASP A 221 -5.73 -35.84 -16.29
N TYR A 222 -5.61 -35.36 -15.06
CA TYR A 222 -6.65 -35.49 -14.04
C TYR A 222 -7.96 -34.85 -14.47
N ILE A 223 -7.94 -33.65 -15.03
CA ILE A 223 -9.16 -32.93 -15.44
C ILE A 223 -9.75 -33.58 -16.70
N ARG A 224 -8.94 -34.04 -17.68
CA ARG A 224 -9.39 -34.75 -18.88
C ARG A 224 -10.19 -35.97 -18.55
N CYS A 225 -9.78 -36.78 -17.57
CA CYS A 225 -10.50 -37.96 -17.14
C CYS A 225 -11.86 -37.68 -16.51
N ARG A 226 -12.14 -36.46 -16.06
CA ARG A 226 -13.37 -36.08 -15.32
C ARG A 226 -14.23 -35.07 -16.04
N ALA A 227 -13.70 -34.36 -17.01
CA ALA A 227 -14.45 -33.41 -17.81
C ALA A 227 -15.41 -34.15 -18.76
N SER A 228 -16.50 -33.48 -19.11
CA SER A 228 -17.38 -33.97 -20.19
C SER A 228 -16.60 -34.07 -21.50
N ASN A 229 -16.91 -35.06 -22.34
CA ASN A 229 -16.33 -35.19 -23.69
C ASN A 229 -16.59 -33.98 -24.60
N ARG A 230 -17.39 -33.00 -24.13
CA ARG A 230 -17.67 -31.73 -24.82
C ARG A 230 -16.68 -30.62 -24.43
N VAL A 231 -15.74 -30.88 -23.50
CA VAL A 231 -14.70 -29.96 -23.09
C VAL A 231 -13.38 -30.45 -23.65
N VAL A 232 -12.75 -29.61 -24.48
CA VAL A 232 -11.42 -29.89 -25.05
C VAL A 232 -10.38 -29.19 -24.19
N ILE A 233 -9.38 -29.96 -23.71
CA ILE A 233 -8.31 -29.41 -22.88
C ILE A 233 -6.97 -29.59 -23.62
N THR A 234 -6.28 -28.46 -23.89
CA THR A 234 -4.97 -28.44 -24.54
C THR A 234 -3.94 -27.86 -23.58
N ALA A 235 -2.70 -28.35 -23.67
CA ALA A 235 -1.56 -27.83 -22.96
C ALA A 235 -0.45 -27.53 -23.95
N ASP A 236 0.01 -26.27 -23.96
CA ASP A 236 1.15 -25.79 -24.76
C ASP A 236 2.32 -25.55 -23.79
N LEU A 237 3.17 -26.55 -23.66
CA LEU A 237 4.29 -26.58 -22.73
C LEU A 237 5.60 -26.40 -23.52
N PRO A 238 6.58 -25.66 -23.00
CA PRO A 238 7.88 -25.50 -23.64
C PRO A 238 8.65 -26.83 -23.70
N GLU A 239 9.51 -26.98 -24.69
CA GLU A 239 10.48 -28.06 -24.75
C GLU A 239 11.53 -27.89 -23.64
N GLY A 240 11.58 -28.83 -22.72
CA GLY A 240 12.49 -28.82 -21.57
C GLY A 240 11.88 -28.46 -20.23
N ARG A 241 12.66 -28.67 -19.17
CA ARG A 241 12.22 -28.44 -17.79
C ARG A 241 12.13 -26.96 -17.44
N VAL A 242 11.07 -26.58 -16.77
CA VAL A 242 10.87 -25.26 -16.22
C VAL A 242 10.84 -25.40 -14.69
N GLU A 243 12.01 -25.34 -14.09
CA GLU A 243 12.15 -25.46 -12.64
C GLU A 243 11.82 -24.13 -11.94
N VAL A 244 10.92 -24.21 -10.96
CA VAL A 244 10.50 -23.08 -10.13
C VAL A 244 10.38 -23.57 -8.68
N PRO A 245 10.64 -22.71 -7.68
CA PRO A 245 10.35 -23.05 -6.29
C PRO A 245 8.84 -23.21 -6.08
N LEU A 246 8.36 -24.44 -5.93
CA LEU A 246 6.94 -24.77 -5.81
C LEU A 246 6.64 -25.67 -4.59
N CYS A 247 5.45 -25.50 -4.04
CA CYS A 247 4.74 -26.55 -3.31
C CYS A 247 3.76 -27.23 -4.29
N ALA A 248 4.21 -28.29 -4.99
CA ALA A 248 3.48 -28.92 -6.07
C ALA A 248 2.00 -29.22 -5.72
N PRO A 249 1.63 -29.85 -4.58
CA PRO A 249 0.23 -30.13 -4.25
C PRO A 249 -0.67 -28.90 -4.12
N LEU A 250 -0.12 -27.76 -3.67
CA LEU A 250 -0.87 -26.51 -3.59
C LEU A 250 -0.99 -25.85 -4.95
N PHE A 251 0.06 -25.93 -5.77
CA PHE A 251 0.05 -25.35 -7.10
C PHE A 251 -0.87 -26.13 -8.05
N GLU A 252 -0.85 -27.47 -7.99
CA GLU A 252 -1.85 -28.34 -8.66
C GLU A 252 -3.27 -27.89 -8.33
N TRP A 253 -3.54 -27.60 -7.06
CA TRP A 253 -4.86 -27.13 -6.64
C TRP A 253 -5.23 -25.77 -7.25
N VAL A 254 -4.29 -24.86 -7.39
CA VAL A 254 -4.52 -23.57 -8.09
C VAL A 254 -4.98 -23.83 -9.52
N VAL A 255 -4.21 -24.63 -10.29
CA VAL A 255 -4.52 -24.91 -11.69
C VAL A 255 -5.82 -25.69 -11.82
N GLU A 256 -6.05 -26.69 -10.98
CA GLU A 256 -7.30 -27.45 -10.89
C GLU A 256 -8.52 -26.54 -10.67
N ASN A 257 -8.39 -25.58 -9.74
CA ASN A 257 -9.45 -24.63 -9.42
C ASN A 257 -9.76 -23.68 -10.59
N LEU A 258 -8.73 -23.21 -11.30
CA LEU A 258 -8.91 -22.40 -12.52
C LEU A 258 -9.62 -23.22 -13.62
N CYS A 259 -9.20 -24.46 -13.85
CA CYS A 259 -9.85 -25.35 -14.83
C CYS A 259 -11.31 -25.64 -14.47
N LYS A 260 -11.62 -25.90 -13.19
CA LYS A 260 -13.00 -26.10 -12.73
C LYS A 260 -13.86 -24.86 -12.93
N ASN A 261 -13.30 -23.68 -12.65
CA ASN A 261 -14.02 -22.44 -12.90
C ASN A 261 -14.25 -22.18 -14.38
N ALA A 262 -13.30 -22.55 -15.24
CA ALA A 262 -13.43 -22.52 -16.69
C ALA A 262 -14.57 -23.45 -17.19
N ILE A 263 -14.60 -24.72 -16.74
CA ILE A 263 -15.65 -25.68 -17.09
C ILE A 263 -17.03 -25.14 -16.70
N ASP A 264 -17.15 -24.59 -15.49
CA ASP A 264 -18.42 -24.02 -15.01
C ASP A 264 -18.82 -22.77 -15.82
N ALA A 265 -17.85 -21.93 -16.23
CA ALA A 265 -18.12 -20.73 -17.04
C ALA A 265 -18.57 -21.08 -18.49
N MET A 266 -18.24 -22.26 -18.95
CA MET A 266 -18.61 -22.82 -20.29
C MET A 266 -19.82 -23.72 -20.26
N ASP A 267 -20.51 -23.88 -19.13
CA ASP A 267 -21.61 -24.86 -18.98
C ASP A 267 -21.23 -26.28 -19.48
N SER A 268 -20.00 -26.70 -19.18
CA SER A 268 -19.40 -27.99 -19.56
C SER A 268 -19.31 -28.23 -21.07
N LYS A 269 -19.20 -27.17 -21.89
CA LYS A 269 -18.99 -27.26 -23.35
C LYS A 269 -18.09 -26.12 -23.83
N GLY A 270 -16.89 -26.44 -24.34
CA GLY A 270 -15.95 -25.45 -24.84
C GLY A 270 -14.51 -25.95 -24.81
N SER A 271 -13.56 -25.02 -24.74
CA SER A 271 -12.14 -25.37 -24.68
C SER A 271 -11.39 -24.65 -23.58
N ILE A 272 -10.43 -25.35 -22.99
CA ILE A 272 -9.45 -24.81 -22.04
C ILE A 272 -8.08 -24.96 -22.68
N ALA A 273 -7.29 -23.88 -22.76
CA ALA A 273 -5.92 -23.91 -23.18
C ALA A 273 -5.01 -23.46 -22.02
N ILE A 274 -4.03 -24.30 -21.67
CA ILE A 274 -3.04 -23.97 -20.65
C ILE A 274 -1.70 -23.76 -21.39
N THR A 275 -1.12 -22.56 -21.24
CA THR A 275 0.13 -22.18 -21.89
C THR A 275 1.18 -21.86 -20.86
N VAL A 276 2.36 -22.46 -20.95
CA VAL A 276 3.52 -22.15 -20.11
C VAL A 276 4.59 -21.45 -20.95
N ARG A 277 5.12 -20.36 -20.45
CA ARG A 277 6.26 -19.65 -21.07
C ARG A 277 7.32 -19.37 -20.03
N LYS A 278 8.56 -19.72 -20.36
CA LYS A 278 9.74 -19.41 -19.54
C LYS A 278 10.37 -18.12 -20.07
N GLU A 279 10.49 -17.15 -19.21
CA GLU A 279 11.24 -15.90 -19.42
C GLU A 279 12.52 -15.94 -18.58
N ALA A 280 13.45 -14.98 -18.75
CA ALA A 280 14.77 -15.04 -18.11
C ALA A 280 14.74 -15.21 -16.58
N TYR A 281 13.78 -14.59 -15.91
CA TYR A 281 13.65 -14.60 -14.43
C TYR A 281 12.25 -14.95 -13.96
N MET A 282 11.37 -15.35 -14.85
CA MET A 282 9.96 -15.54 -14.56
C MET A 282 9.39 -16.68 -15.40
N CYS A 283 8.50 -17.47 -14.77
CA CYS A 283 7.65 -18.42 -15.46
C CYS A 283 6.23 -17.88 -15.49
N SER A 284 5.62 -17.75 -16.67
CA SER A 284 4.23 -17.37 -16.82
C SER A 284 3.38 -18.56 -17.26
N ILE A 285 2.23 -18.73 -16.59
CA ILE A 285 1.25 -19.77 -16.88
C ILE A 285 -0.08 -19.06 -17.19
N GLU A 286 -0.65 -19.33 -18.34
CA GLU A 286 -1.95 -18.82 -18.75
C GLU A 286 -2.95 -19.96 -18.84
N VAL A 287 -4.10 -19.76 -18.20
CA VAL A 287 -5.27 -20.66 -18.30
C VAL A 287 -6.37 -19.87 -19.00
N SER A 288 -6.65 -20.25 -20.24
CA SER A 288 -7.67 -19.62 -21.11
C SER A 288 -8.87 -20.52 -21.26
N ASP A 289 -10.07 -19.97 -21.15
CA ASP A 289 -11.34 -20.64 -21.40
C ASP A 289 -12.16 -19.89 -22.46
N THR A 290 -13.15 -20.57 -23.03
CA THR A 290 -14.12 -19.99 -23.98
C THR A 290 -15.48 -19.75 -23.33
N GLY A 291 -15.49 -19.44 -22.03
CA GLY A 291 -16.72 -19.23 -21.26
C GLY A 291 -17.31 -17.83 -21.41
N LYS A 292 -18.32 -17.55 -20.58
CA LYS A 292 -19.12 -16.31 -20.61
C LYS A 292 -18.38 -15.01 -20.26
N GLY A 293 -17.10 -15.10 -19.91
CA GLY A 293 -16.29 -13.96 -19.52
C GLY A 293 -16.63 -13.35 -18.16
N ILE A 294 -15.81 -12.38 -17.75
CA ILE A 294 -15.91 -11.64 -16.48
C ILE A 294 -15.85 -10.14 -16.79
N PRO A 295 -16.84 -9.34 -16.41
CA PRO A 295 -16.81 -7.89 -16.59
C PRO A 295 -15.58 -7.26 -15.91
N ALA A 296 -14.92 -6.30 -16.56
CA ALA A 296 -13.69 -5.68 -16.07
C ALA A 296 -13.82 -5.07 -14.66
N SER A 297 -15.00 -4.54 -14.32
CA SER A 297 -15.30 -4.00 -12.98
C SER A 297 -15.23 -5.06 -11.87
N ARG A 298 -15.28 -6.35 -12.20
CA ARG A 298 -15.27 -7.45 -11.24
C ARG A 298 -13.93 -8.19 -11.13
N TRP A 299 -12.92 -7.89 -11.97
CA TRP A 299 -11.64 -8.61 -12.00
C TRP A 299 -10.91 -8.66 -10.65
N ASN A 300 -10.96 -7.58 -9.88
CA ASN A 300 -10.40 -7.58 -8.53
C ASN A 300 -11.33 -8.25 -7.50
N ALA A 301 -12.64 -8.11 -7.67
CA ALA A 301 -13.62 -8.61 -6.72
C ALA A 301 -13.72 -10.14 -6.71
N ILE A 302 -13.48 -10.82 -7.85
CA ILE A 302 -13.53 -12.29 -7.94
C ILE A 302 -12.51 -13.00 -7.05
N PHE A 303 -11.44 -12.31 -6.63
CA PHE A 303 -10.43 -12.83 -5.71
C PHE A 303 -10.75 -12.56 -4.24
N LEU A 304 -11.83 -11.84 -3.92
CA LEU A 304 -12.25 -11.64 -2.53
C LEU A 304 -12.87 -12.89 -1.95
N PRO A 305 -12.57 -13.26 -0.70
CA PRO A 305 -13.19 -14.39 -0.04
C PRO A 305 -14.72 -14.26 -0.01
N GLY A 306 -15.41 -15.37 -0.35
CA GLY A 306 -16.88 -15.40 -0.37
C GLY A 306 -17.52 -14.86 -1.65
N TYR A 307 -16.73 -14.34 -2.60
CA TYR A 307 -17.28 -13.89 -3.88
C TYR A 307 -17.65 -15.10 -4.75
N THR A 308 -18.92 -15.22 -5.10
CA THR A 308 -19.42 -16.28 -5.99
C THR A 308 -20.65 -15.81 -6.76
N THR A 309 -20.75 -16.23 -8.00
CA THR A 309 -21.95 -16.10 -8.83
C THR A 309 -22.72 -17.40 -8.95
N LYS A 310 -22.25 -18.47 -8.28
CA LYS A 310 -22.84 -19.81 -8.32
C LYS A 310 -23.83 -19.98 -7.18
N SER A 311 -24.94 -20.70 -7.43
CA SER A 311 -25.91 -21.05 -6.39
C SER A 311 -25.35 -22.05 -5.36
N ARG A 312 -24.35 -22.84 -5.75
CA ARG A 312 -23.63 -23.78 -4.90
C ARG A 312 -22.14 -23.47 -4.95
N GLY A 313 -21.55 -23.18 -3.80
CA GLY A 313 -20.12 -22.87 -3.68
C GLY A 313 -19.86 -21.75 -2.68
N TRP A 314 -18.77 -21.86 -1.95
CA TRP A 314 -18.41 -20.95 -0.85
C TRP A 314 -17.69 -19.69 -1.33
N GLY A 315 -17.41 -19.55 -2.63
CA GLY A 315 -16.66 -18.41 -3.18
C GLY A 315 -15.21 -18.34 -2.70
N LEU A 316 -14.61 -19.46 -2.28
CA LEU A 316 -13.27 -19.50 -1.71
C LEU A 316 -12.18 -19.89 -2.70
N GLY A 317 -12.54 -20.49 -3.86
CA GLY A 317 -11.58 -21.07 -4.78
C GLY A 317 -10.56 -20.07 -5.32
N LEU A 318 -11.00 -18.95 -5.90
CA LEU A 318 -10.09 -17.94 -6.47
C LEU A 318 -9.34 -17.15 -5.39
N SER A 319 -9.97 -16.87 -4.25
CA SER A 319 -9.29 -16.22 -3.13
C SER A 319 -8.17 -17.08 -2.56
N LEU A 320 -8.38 -18.39 -2.51
CA LEU A 320 -7.39 -19.34 -2.09
C LEU A 320 -6.27 -19.51 -3.13
N ALA A 321 -6.62 -19.57 -4.42
CA ALA A 321 -5.66 -19.60 -5.52
C ALA A 321 -4.74 -18.36 -5.46
N LYS A 322 -5.31 -17.17 -5.24
CA LYS A 322 -4.56 -15.94 -5.07
C LYS A 322 -3.60 -16.02 -3.87
N ARG A 323 -4.09 -16.50 -2.74
CA ARG A 323 -3.27 -16.67 -1.54
C ARG A 323 -2.10 -17.63 -1.76
N ILE A 324 -2.36 -18.78 -2.39
CA ILE A 324 -1.33 -19.78 -2.69
C ILE A 324 -0.25 -19.18 -3.59
N VAL A 325 -0.64 -18.49 -4.66
CA VAL A 325 0.30 -17.89 -5.60
C VAL A 325 1.05 -16.71 -4.98
N GLU A 326 0.35 -15.75 -4.36
CA GLU A 326 0.96 -14.50 -3.92
C GLU A 326 1.66 -14.62 -2.55
N GLU A 327 1.05 -15.32 -1.56
CA GLU A 327 1.62 -15.37 -0.22
C GLU A 327 2.62 -16.53 -0.06
N TYR A 328 2.36 -17.69 -0.67
CA TYR A 328 3.24 -18.87 -0.51
C TYR A 328 4.31 -18.97 -1.58
N HIS A 329 3.97 -18.70 -2.85
CA HIS A 329 4.91 -18.79 -3.96
C HIS A 329 5.54 -17.44 -4.35
N ARG A 330 5.14 -16.32 -3.70
CA ARG A 330 5.62 -14.95 -3.99
C ARG A 330 5.46 -14.56 -5.45
N GLY A 331 4.46 -15.16 -6.11
CA GLY A 331 4.11 -14.89 -7.49
C GLY A 331 2.97 -13.88 -7.60
N ARG A 332 2.33 -13.85 -8.76
CA ARG A 332 1.19 -12.98 -9.05
C ARG A 332 0.12 -13.75 -9.83
N ILE A 333 -1.17 -13.55 -9.50
CA ILE A 333 -2.29 -14.10 -10.26
C ILE A 333 -3.31 -13.00 -10.56
N TYR A 334 -3.76 -12.93 -11.81
CA TYR A 334 -4.73 -11.91 -12.24
C TYR A 334 -5.46 -12.34 -13.52
N VAL A 335 -6.54 -11.62 -13.85
CA VAL A 335 -7.22 -11.73 -15.13
C VAL A 335 -6.45 -10.92 -16.17
N LYS A 336 -5.86 -11.58 -17.16
CA LYS A 336 -5.11 -10.93 -18.26
C LYS A 336 -6.06 -10.28 -19.25
N SER A 337 -7.11 -11.01 -19.63
CA SER A 337 -8.17 -10.54 -20.51
C SER A 337 -9.45 -11.34 -20.25
N SER A 338 -10.59 -10.73 -20.46
CA SER A 338 -11.87 -11.42 -20.40
C SER A 338 -12.92 -10.66 -21.18
N ASP A 339 -13.63 -11.39 -22.04
CA ASP A 339 -14.68 -10.86 -22.90
C ASP A 339 -15.76 -11.94 -23.09
N PRO A 340 -17.06 -11.59 -23.13
CA PRO A 340 -18.13 -12.56 -23.36
C PRO A 340 -18.03 -13.36 -24.66
N ALA A 341 -17.33 -12.83 -25.67
CA ALA A 341 -17.15 -13.50 -26.96
C ALA A 341 -15.92 -14.40 -27.01
N SER A 342 -14.87 -14.09 -26.24
CA SER A 342 -13.57 -14.81 -26.27
C SER A 342 -13.25 -15.60 -25.01
N GLY A 343 -14.07 -15.48 -23.96
CA GLY A 343 -13.84 -16.14 -22.69
C GLY A 343 -12.90 -15.40 -21.74
N THR A 344 -12.23 -16.13 -20.85
CA THR A 344 -11.34 -15.54 -19.83
C THR A 344 -9.94 -16.13 -19.91
N VAL A 345 -8.93 -15.28 -19.74
CA VAL A 345 -7.54 -15.68 -19.58
C VAL A 345 -7.06 -15.27 -18.19
N PHE A 346 -6.78 -16.25 -17.34
CA PHE A 346 -6.05 -16.05 -16.09
C PHE A 346 -4.56 -16.18 -16.35
N ARG A 347 -3.77 -15.29 -15.77
CA ARG A 347 -2.31 -15.38 -15.82
C ARG A 347 -1.73 -15.50 -14.42
N ILE A 348 -0.81 -16.45 -14.28
CA ILE A 348 0.03 -16.67 -13.10
C ILE A 348 1.47 -16.37 -13.48
N GLU A 349 2.17 -15.64 -12.64
CA GLU A 349 3.58 -15.30 -12.79
C GLU A 349 4.33 -15.80 -11.55
N LEU A 350 5.37 -16.61 -11.76
CA LEU A 350 6.23 -17.16 -10.72
C LEU A 350 7.68 -16.78 -10.98
N ASN A 351 8.42 -16.48 -9.94
CA ASN A 351 9.87 -16.25 -10.05
C ASN A 351 10.58 -17.60 -10.28
N SER A 352 11.45 -17.65 -11.27
CA SER A 352 12.24 -18.83 -11.66
C SER A 352 13.67 -18.75 -11.14
#